data_c7a48bef6dcc86bcf6e1cbe1722954c3
#
_entry.id   c7a48bef6dcc86bcf6e1cbe1722954c3
#
_cell.length_a   1.000
_cell.length_b   1.000
_cell.length_c   1.000
_cell.angle_alpha   90.00
_cell.angle_beta   90.00
_cell.angle_gamma   90.00
#
_symmetry.space_group_name_H-M   'P 1'
#
loop_
_entity.id
_entity.type
_entity.pdbx_description
1 polymer ?
#
loop_
_entity_poly.entity_id
_entity_poly.type
_entity_poly.pdbx_seq_one_letter_code
_entity_poly.pdbx_strand_id
1 'polypeptide(L)'
;MLLFTYKDAKYSFTGDLSNELLFRYPDKVILLGREKSGEMRCSLRSAKTPILPVLKKALEGVNGYGGGHPNACGCAVKVEDFEKFIEHLRKAL
;
A
#
# COMPACT_ATOMS: atom_id res chain seq x y z
N MET A 1 -10.08 1.47 5.10
CA MET A 1 -9.06 1.19 4.06
C MET A 1 -9.53 0.04 3.19
N LEU A 2 -9.39 0.18 1.90
CA LEU A 2 -9.65 -0.90 0.96
C LEU A 2 -8.33 -1.59 0.62
N LEU A 3 -8.29 -2.89 0.84
CA LEU A 3 -7.09 -3.70 0.62
C LEU A 3 -7.35 -4.72 -0.49
N PHE A 4 -6.54 -4.66 -1.53
CA PHE A 4 -6.56 -5.62 -2.62
C PHE A 4 -5.18 -6.23 -2.78
N THR A 5 -5.10 -7.56 -2.83
CA THR A 5 -3.83 -8.26 -3.04
C THR A 5 -3.96 -9.29 -4.15
N TYR A 6 -2.86 -9.53 -4.84
CA TYR A 6 -2.80 -10.57 -5.85
C TYR A 6 -1.37 -11.12 -5.96
N LYS A 7 -1.26 -12.32 -6.50
CA LYS A 7 0.05 -12.89 -6.76
C LYS A 7 0.59 -12.37 -8.08
N ASP A 8 1.87 -12.59 -8.30
CA ASP A 8 2.58 -12.07 -9.46
C ASP A 8 1.78 -12.20 -10.75
N ALA A 9 1.43 -11.06 -11.31
CA ALA A 9 0.70 -10.99 -12.56
C ALA A 9 1.67 -10.78 -13.72
N LYS A 10 1.27 -11.27 -14.89
CA LYS A 10 2.05 -11.10 -16.10
C LYS A 10 2.32 -9.62 -16.42
N TYR A 11 1.39 -8.76 -16.03
CA TYR A 11 1.51 -7.31 -16.25
C TYR A 11 1.40 -6.58 -14.93
N SER A 12 2.14 -5.47 -14.81
CA SER A 12 2.11 -4.63 -13.63
C SER A 12 1.19 -3.43 -13.88
N PHE A 13 -0.02 -3.47 -13.35
CA PHE A 13 -0.98 -2.38 -13.46
C PHE A 13 -1.21 -1.66 -12.15
N THR A 14 -0.30 -1.85 -11.19
CA THR A 14 -0.52 -1.43 -9.81
C THR A 14 -0.87 0.06 -9.68
N GLY A 15 -0.10 0.93 -10.36
CA GLY A 15 -0.35 2.36 -10.32
C GLY A 15 -1.68 2.77 -10.95
N ASP A 16 -1.93 2.27 -12.16
CA ASP A 16 -3.16 2.61 -12.89
C ASP A 16 -4.40 2.09 -12.18
N LEU A 17 -4.34 0.85 -11.69
CA LEU A 17 -5.46 0.25 -10.97
C LEU A 17 -5.72 0.97 -9.66
N SER A 18 -4.68 1.37 -8.94
CA SER A 18 -4.83 2.12 -7.70
C SER A 18 -5.52 3.45 -7.92
N ASN A 19 -5.16 4.15 -8.99
CA ASN A 19 -5.79 5.43 -9.34
C ASN A 19 -7.26 5.24 -9.71
N GLU A 20 -7.59 4.18 -10.46
CA GLU A 20 -8.96 3.87 -10.80
C GLU A 20 -9.80 3.55 -9.58
N LEU A 21 -9.26 2.75 -8.66
CA LEU A 21 -9.95 2.41 -7.41
C LEU A 21 -10.19 3.65 -6.56
N LEU A 22 -9.20 4.54 -6.48
CA LEU A 22 -9.39 5.80 -5.75
C LEU A 22 -10.49 6.66 -6.38
N PHE A 23 -10.55 6.70 -7.70
CA PHE A 23 -11.60 7.42 -8.41
C PHE A 23 -12.99 6.88 -8.05
N ARG A 24 -13.12 5.56 -7.94
CA ARG A 24 -14.40 4.92 -7.57
C ARG A 24 -14.72 5.05 -6.08
N TYR A 25 -13.71 5.11 -5.22
CA TYR A 25 -13.88 5.14 -3.77
C TYR A 25 -13.07 6.30 -3.18
N PRO A 26 -13.45 7.55 -3.48
CA PRO A 26 -12.62 8.72 -3.12
C PRO A 26 -12.49 8.97 -1.62
N ASP A 27 -13.36 8.37 -0.81
CA ASP A 27 -13.31 8.53 0.65
C ASP A 27 -12.46 7.46 1.34
N LYS A 28 -11.89 6.54 0.58
CA LYS A 28 -11.13 5.42 1.13
C LYS A 28 -9.64 5.56 0.86
N VAL A 29 -8.84 5.04 1.78
CA VAL A 29 -7.43 4.80 1.52
C VAL A 29 -7.32 3.47 0.77
N ILE A 30 -6.68 3.49 -0.38
CA ILE A 30 -6.55 2.32 -1.23
C ILE A 30 -5.14 1.74 -1.09
N LEU A 31 -5.05 0.46 -0.78
CA LEU A 31 -3.79 -0.28 -0.84
C LEU A 31 -3.94 -1.42 -1.81
N LEU A 32 -3.10 -1.45 -2.82
CA LEU A 32 -3.04 -2.52 -3.80
C LEU A 32 -1.67 -3.19 -3.69
N GLY A 33 -1.65 -4.46 -3.32
CA GLY A 33 -0.41 -5.21 -3.11
C GLY A 33 -0.25 -6.35 -4.09
N ARG A 34 0.98 -6.53 -4.57
CA ARG A 34 1.36 -7.61 -5.48
C ARG A 34 2.49 -8.40 -4.85
N GLU A 35 2.27 -9.71 -4.68
CA GLU A 35 3.34 -10.60 -4.20
C GLU A 35 4.28 -10.96 -5.33
N LYS A 36 5.57 -10.71 -5.12
CA LYS A 36 6.60 -11.05 -6.09
C LYS A 36 7.93 -11.29 -5.38
N SER A 37 8.54 -12.44 -5.63
CA SER A 37 9.87 -12.77 -5.11
C SER A 37 10.01 -12.60 -3.60
N GLY A 38 9.00 -13.05 -2.85
CA GLY A 38 9.02 -13.00 -1.39
C GLY A 38 8.71 -11.63 -0.79
N GLU A 39 8.26 -10.69 -1.61
CA GLU A 39 7.89 -9.35 -1.16
C GLU A 39 6.47 -9.00 -1.60
N MET A 40 5.81 -8.20 -0.78
CA MET A 40 4.57 -7.53 -1.19
C MET A 40 4.93 -6.13 -1.66
N ARG A 41 4.76 -5.89 -2.94
CA ARG A 41 4.98 -4.58 -3.54
C ARG A 41 3.64 -3.87 -3.62
N CYS A 42 3.54 -2.73 -2.95
CA CYS A 42 2.26 -2.07 -2.74
C CYS A 42 2.25 -0.68 -3.31
N SER A 43 1.06 -0.27 -3.74
CA SER A 43 0.78 1.14 -4.00
C SER A 43 -0.33 1.59 -3.06
N LEU A 44 -0.19 2.81 -2.55
CA LEU A 44 -1.16 3.42 -1.65
C LEU A 44 -1.63 4.73 -2.26
N ARG A 45 -2.94 4.94 -2.22
CA ARG A 45 -3.56 6.16 -2.74
C ARG A 45 -4.61 6.65 -1.78
N SER A 46 -4.70 7.97 -1.63
CA SER A 46 -5.71 8.60 -0.81
C SER A 46 -5.98 10.01 -1.33
N ALA A 47 -7.25 10.38 -1.43
CA ALA A 47 -7.62 11.72 -1.83
C ALA A 47 -7.65 12.68 -0.65
N LYS A 48 -8.14 12.21 0.51
CA LYS A 48 -8.40 13.07 1.67
C LYS A 48 -7.37 12.99 2.78
N THR A 49 -6.79 11.83 2.99
CA THR A 49 -5.86 11.59 4.09
C THR A 49 -4.42 11.58 3.58
N PRO A 50 -3.52 12.40 4.13
CA PRO A 50 -2.10 12.29 3.79
C PRO A 50 -1.57 10.96 4.29
N ILE A 51 -1.14 10.10 3.38
CA ILE A 51 -0.74 8.73 3.73
C ILE A 51 0.77 8.54 3.91
N LEU A 52 1.58 9.48 3.45
CA LEU A 52 3.03 9.34 3.59
C LEU A 52 3.49 9.21 5.05
N PRO A 53 3.02 10.06 5.99
CA PRO A 53 3.38 9.89 7.40
C PRO A 53 2.86 8.57 7.97
N VAL A 54 1.66 8.17 7.56
CA VAL A 54 1.06 6.90 7.99
C VAL A 54 1.89 5.73 7.52
N LEU A 55 2.33 5.76 6.26
CA LEU A 55 3.18 4.71 5.69
C LEU A 55 4.52 4.62 6.44
N LYS A 56 5.16 5.75 6.68
CA LYS A 56 6.44 5.77 7.38
C LYS A 56 6.32 5.16 8.78
N LYS A 57 5.24 5.49 9.48
CA LYS A 57 4.98 4.94 10.79
C LYS A 57 4.70 3.45 10.72
N ALA A 58 3.94 3.01 9.73
CA ALA A 58 3.60 1.60 9.57
C ALA A 58 4.82 0.73 9.23
N LEU A 59 5.84 1.31 8.62
CA LEU A 59 7.07 0.59 8.29
C LEU A 59 8.01 0.41 9.48
N GLU A 60 7.76 1.06 10.61
CA GLU A 60 8.56 0.89 11.81
C GLU A 60 8.47 -0.55 12.31
N GLY A 61 9.62 -1.19 12.52
CA GLY A 61 9.69 -2.57 12.99
C GLY A 61 9.26 -3.61 11.96
N VAL A 62 9.13 -3.21 10.70
CA VAL A 62 8.76 -4.08 9.59
C VAL A 62 9.94 -4.16 8.62
N ASN A 63 10.19 -5.35 8.10
CA ASN A 63 11.25 -5.53 7.10
C ASN A 63 10.73 -5.08 5.74
N GLY A 64 10.89 -3.79 5.46
CA GLY A 64 10.41 -3.19 4.24
C GLY A 64 10.85 -1.75 4.10
N TYR A 65 10.49 -1.14 2.99
CA TYR A 65 10.80 0.26 2.71
C TYR A 65 9.73 0.87 1.82
N GLY A 66 9.66 2.19 1.83
CA GLY A 66 8.71 2.88 0.97
C GLY A 66 8.78 4.38 1.11
N GLY A 67 7.99 5.06 0.31
CA GLY A 67 7.91 6.51 0.29
C GLY A 67 7.06 6.99 -0.88
N GLY A 68 7.14 8.27 -1.18
CA GLY A 68 6.42 8.85 -2.30
C GLY A 68 5.93 10.24 -1.99
N HIS A 69 4.73 10.54 -2.47
CA HIS A 69 4.07 11.82 -2.29
C HIS A 69 3.02 11.72 -1.17
N PRO A 70 2.54 12.86 -0.63
CA PRO A 70 1.59 12.81 0.48
C PRO A 70 0.36 11.92 0.25
N ASN A 71 -0.15 11.88 -0.98
CA ASN A 71 -1.37 11.15 -1.30
C ASN A 71 -1.14 9.95 -2.23
N ALA A 72 0.09 9.66 -2.61
CA ALA A 72 0.42 8.58 -3.54
C ALA A 72 1.80 8.01 -3.18
N CYS A 73 1.80 6.85 -2.54
CA CYS A 73 3.01 6.20 -2.06
C CYS A 73 3.17 4.80 -2.65
N GLY A 74 4.39 4.29 -2.56
CA GLY A 74 4.70 2.92 -2.87
C GLY A 74 5.57 2.32 -1.78
N CYS A 75 5.50 1.01 -1.61
CA CYS A 75 6.35 0.32 -0.66
C CYS A 75 6.59 -1.13 -1.08
N ALA A 76 7.60 -1.73 -0.46
CA ALA A 76 7.87 -3.16 -0.59
C ALA A 76 8.11 -3.69 0.81
N VAL A 77 7.38 -4.73 1.19
CA VAL A 77 7.42 -5.32 2.53
C VAL A 77 7.60 -6.82 2.36
N LYS A 78 8.46 -7.42 3.17
CA LYS A 78 8.62 -8.89 3.15
C LYS A 78 7.27 -9.56 3.44
N VAL A 79 6.99 -10.64 2.73
CA VAL A 79 5.71 -11.35 2.85
C VAL A 79 5.44 -11.74 4.30
N GLU A 80 6.44 -12.21 5.03
CA GLU A 80 6.29 -12.63 6.42
C GLU A 80 5.93 -11.49 7.38
N ASP A 81 6.17 -10.23 6.98
CA ASP A 81 5.85 -9.06 7.79
C ASP A 81 4.62 -8.30 7.29
N PHE A 82 4.00 -8.77 6.21
CA PHE A 82 2.92 -8.03 5.57
C PHE A 82 1.71 -7.84 6.49
N GLU A 83 1.30 -8.88 7.21
CA GLU A 83 0.16 -8.76 8.12
C GLU A 83 0.42 -7.74 9.23
N LYS A 84 1.63 -7.74 9.78
CA LYS A 84 2.05 -6.77 10.77
C LYS A 84 2.01 -5.34 10.21
N PHE A 85 2.48 -5.18 8.97
CA PHE A 85 2.43 -3.90 8.27
C PHE A 85 0.99 -3.41 8.11
N ILE A 86 0.08 -4.28 7.70
CA ILE A 86 -1.34 -3.92 7.54
C ILE A 86 -1.96 -3.52 8.88
N GLU A 87 -1.64 -4.23 9.96
CA GLU A 87 -2.10 -3.85 11.30
C GLU A 87 -1.62 -2.44 11.68
N HIS A 88 -0.35 -2.15 11.43
CA HIS A 88 0.21 -0.83 11.71
C HIS A 88 -0.50 0.27 10.91
N LEU A 89 -0.78 0.00 9.64
CA LEU A 89 -1.52 0.95 8.80
C LEU A 89 -2.91 1.23 9.38
N ARG A 90 -3.64 0.19 9.74
CA ARG A 90 -5.00 0.33 10.29
C ARG A 90 -5.01 1.11 11.59
N LYS A 91 -4.01 0.91 12.44
CA LYS A 91 -3.90 1.63 13.71
C LYS A 91 -3.54 3.10 13.51
N ALA A 92 -2.79 3.41 12.45
CA ALA A 92 -2.34 4.78 12.18
C ALA A 92 -3.34 5.59 11.37
N LEU A 93 -4.34 4.96 10.78
CA LEU A 93 -5.38 5.63 10.00
C LEU A 93 -6.53 6.20 10.85
#